data_be9390e6d8606a94322d7acb14acc95f
#
_entry.id   be9390e6d8606a94322d7acb14acc95f
#
_cell.length_a   1.000
_cell.length_b   1.000
_cell.length_c   1.000
_cell.angle_alpha   90.00
_cell.angle_beta   90.00
_cell.angle_gamma   90.00
#
_symmetry.space_group_name_H-M   'P 1'
#
loop_
_entity.id
_entity.type
_entity.pdbx_description
1 polymer ?
#
loop_
_entity_poly.entity_id
_entity_poly.type
_entity_poly.pdbx_seq_one_letter_code
_entity_poly.pdbx_strand_id
1 'polypeptide(L)'
;DVSLTILTESPYTKKNPHYLRITANSAYAGVKNLGFNSGISLEGGERYHFSCYLRKVDEPVKVKACLIGKEGQIYASCEITADASDWKKYTADLEIAEGTSCTDANLALVCMTPGSVEVDFVSLFPAHTYKNRPNGLRKDLCEMLEAMHPKFIRFPGGCLVHDGQLDENARDSMYRWKNTIGPVEERPARRNNWGYNQTLGLGYYEYFQLAEDIGAEPLPVLPAAYDPHHQRKVPLDELGPWIDDALDLIEFANGDETTVWGKKRADMGHPKPFGLHYLAIGNEEVGEGFTERYPYFHKAIREKYPDI
;
A
#
# COMPACT_ATOMS: atom_id res chain seq x y z
N ASP A 1 8.90 -28.72 13.89
CA ASP A 1 10.10 -27.88 14.08
C ASP A 1 10.30 -26.99 12.86
N VAL A 2 10.32 -25.66 13.05
CA VAL A 2 10.45 -24.69 11.98
C VAL A 2 11.43 -23.60 12.39
N SER A 3 12.29 -23.16 11.47
CA SER A 3 13.11 -21.96 11.63
C SER A 3 12.68 -20.90 10.62
N LEU A 4 12.75 -19.65 11.05
CA LEU A 4 12.35 -18.47 10.29
C LEU A 4 13.54 -17.53 10.19
N THR A 5 13.89 -17.13 8.96
CA THR A 5 15.00 -16.22 8.72
C THR A 5 14.53 -15.09 7.78
N ILE A 6 14.76 -13.85 8.17
CA ILE A 6 14.56 -12.71 7.30
C ILE A 6 15.84 -12.49 6.50
N LEU A 7 15.72 -12.43 5.19
CA LEU A 7 16.80 -12.30 4.24
C LEU A 7 16.62 -11.05 3.37
N THR A 8 17.72 -10.61 2.76
CA THR A 8 17.76 -9.46 1.85
C THR A 8 18.54 -9.73 0.56
N GLU A 9 19.17 -10.91 0.44
CA GLU A 9 19.91 -11.31 -0.73
C GLU A 9 18.97 -11.73 -1.86
N SER A 10 19.06 -11.07 -3.00
CA SER A 10 18.22 -11.34 -4.18
C SER A 10 16.71 -11.23 -3.91
N PRO A 11 16.22 -10.11 -3.38
CA PRO A 11 14.79 -9.89 -3.17
C PRO A 11 14.02 -9.86 -4.49
N TYR A 12 12.70 -10.01 -4.44
CA TYR A 12 11.84 -9.80 -5.60
C TYR A 12 11.97 -8.37 -6.17
N THR A 13 12.00 -7.36 -5.28
CA THR A 13 12.26 -5.97 -5.64
C THR A 13 13.18 -5.29 -4.63
N LYS A 14 14.04 -4.40 -5.11
CA LYS A 14 14.92 -3.60 -4.25
C LYS A 14 14.16 -2.59 -3.38
N LYS A 15 12.94 -2.24 -3.76
CA LYS A 15 12.08 -1.33 -2.98
C LYS A 15 11.60 -1.97 -1.68
N ASN A 16 11.43 -3.29 -1.67
CA ASN A 16 11.07 -4.10 -0.50
C ASN A 16 12.07 -5.26 -0.39
N PRO A 17 13.25 -5.02 0.20
CA PRO A 17 14.35 -5.98 0.13
C PRO A 17 14.23 -7.17 1.10
N HIS A 18 13.31 -7.09 2.06
CA HIS A 18 13.17 -8.12 3.09
C HIS A 18 12.15 -9.17 2.69
N TYR A 19 12.55 -10.44 2.74
CA TYR A 19 11.65 -11.57 2.53
C TYR A 19 11.91 -12.66 3.59
N LEU A 20 10.98 -13.58 3.74
CA LEU A 20 11.03 -14.63 4.75
C LEU A 20 11.47 -15.96 4.14
N ARG A 21 12.46 -16.63 4.74
CA ARG A 21 12.73 -18.05 4.51
C ARG A 21 12.11 -18.87 5.64
N ILE A 22 11.29 -19.84 5.27
CA ILE A 22 10.70 -20.84 6.15
C ILE A 22 11.46 -22.16 5.93
N THR A 23 12.12 -22.67 6.94
CA THR A 23 12.76 -24.00 6.91
C THR A 23 12.00 -24.92 7.85
N ALA A 24 11.26 -25.86 7.28
CA ALA A 24 10.49 -26.87 8.00
C ALA A 24 11.27 -28.19 8.09
N ASN A 25 11.59 -28.62 9.29
CA ASN A 25 12.27 -29.90 9.53
C ASN A 25 11.28 -31.07 9.56
N SER A 26 9.99 -30.76 9.64
CA SER A 26 8.90 -31.76 9.62
C SER A 26 7.71 -31.19 8.85
N ALA A 27 6.85 -32.08 8.35
CA ALA A 27 5.58 -31.69 7.77
C ALA A 27 4.69 -30.93 8.79
N TYR A 28 3.79 -30.11 8.27
CA TYR A 28 2.82 -29.31 9.02
C TYR A 28 3.44 -28.25 9.93
N ALA A 29 4.60 -27.74 9.55
CA ALA A 29 5.25 -26.61 10.21
C ALA A 29 5.24 -25.36 9.30
N GLY A 30 5.10 -24.18 9.88
CA GLY A 30 4.98 -22.96 9.09
C GLY A 30 4.79 -21.70 9.91
N VAL A 31 4.16 -20.70 9.31
CA VAL A 31 3.91 -19.38 9.91
C VAL A 31 2.44 -19.02 9.79
N LYS A 32 1.98 -18.13 10.65
CA LYS A 32 0.66 -17.51 10.53
C LYS A 32 0.72 -16.00 10.80
N ASN A 33 -0.09 -15.26 10.04
CA ASN A 33 -0.38 -13.87 10.30
C ASN A 33 -1.51 -13.79 11.32
N LEU A 34 -1.28 -13.08 12.42
CA LEU A 34 -2.25 -12.97 13.51
C LEU A 34 -3.39 -11.98 13.22
N GLY A 35 -3.33 -11.30 12.07
CA GLY A 35 -4.23 -10.21 11.76
C GLY A 35 -3.92 -8.94 12.55
N PHE A 36 -4.74 -7.91 12.35
CA PHE A 36 -4.67 -6.69 13.14
C PHE A 36 -5.62 -6.79 14.34
N ASN A 37 -5.13 -6.48 15.54
CA ASN A 37 -5.82 -6.62 16.83
C ASN A 37 -6.21 -8.07 17.17
N SER A 38 -7.35 -8.55 16.67
CA SER A 38 -7.95 -9.83 17.09
C SER A 38 -7.91 -10.93 16.04
N GLY A 39 -7.56 -10.61 14.79
CA GLY A 39 -7.54 -11.56 13.68
C GLY A 39 -8.23 -11.03 12.42
N ILE A 40 -8.49 -11.96 11.50
CA ILE A 40 -9.13 -11.69 10.22
C ILE A 40 -10.61 -12.08 10.32
N SER A 41 -11.52 -11.17 9.96
CA SER A 41 -12.95 -11.47 9.87
C SER A 41 -13.23 -12.23 8.57
N LEU A 42 -13.92 -13.35 8.69
CA LEU A 42 -14.39 -14.18 7.58
C LEU A 42 -15.91 -14.19 7.57
N GLU A 43 -16.50 -14.04 6.40
CA GLU A 43 -17.96 -14.09 6.17
C GLU A 43 -18.32 -15.29 5.31
N GLY A 44 -19.39 -16.00 5.69
CA GLY A 44 -19.91 -17.13 4.93
C GLY A 44 -20.40 -16.70 3.54
N GLY A 45 -20.05 -17.48 2.52
CA GLY A 45 -20.34 -17.15 1.13
C GLY A 45 -19.33 -16.18 0.50
N GLU A 46 -18.40 -15.60 1.27
CA GLU A 46 -17.34 -14.76 0.72
C GLU A 46 -16.21 -15.60 0.13
N ARG A 47 -15.61 -15.09 -0.92
CA ARG A 47 -14.42 -15.62 -1.56
C ARG A 47 -13.26 -14.64 -1.35
N TYR A 48 -12.14 -15.17 -0.89
CA TYR A 48 -10.94 -14.39 -0.65
C TYR A 48 -9.88 -14.71 -1.70
N HIS A 49 -9.41 -13.68 -2.41
CA HIS A 49 -8.29 -13.77 -3.34
C HIS A 49 -6.99 -13.81 -2.55
N PHE A 50 -6.34 -14.95 -2.55
CA PHE A 50 -5.03 -15.14 -1.97
C PHE A 50 -3.95 -15.03 -3.05
N SER A 51 -2.83 -14.40 -2.73
CA SER A 51 -1.62 -14.48 -3.53
C SER A 51 -0.37 -14.41 -2.65
N CYS A 52 0.72 -15.00 -3.15
CA CYS A 52 2.05 -14.85 -2.58
C CYS A 52 3.11 -15.06 -3.65
N TYR A 53 4.31 -14.56 -3.39
CA TYR A 53 5.48 -14.93 -4.19
C TYR A 53 6.25 -15.99 -3.43
N LEU A 54 6.57 -17.09 -4.11
CA LEU A 54 7.37 -18.18 -3.58
C LEU A 54 8.56 -18.48 -4.47
N ARG A 55 9.64 -18.93 -3.84
CA ARG A 55 10.82 -19.46 -4.49
C ARG A 55 11.34 -20.64 -3.68
N LYS A 56 11.65 -21.77 -4.34
CA LYS A 56 12.31 -22.90 -3.67
C LYS A 56 13.76 -22.57 -3.36
N VAL A 57 14.29 -23.14 -2.29
CA VAL A 57 15.71 -23.03 -1.95
C VAL A 57 16.49 -24.17 -2.63
N ASP A 58 16.14 -25.39 -2.35
CA ASP A 58 16.75 -26.59 -2.92
C ASP A 58 15.71 -27.37 -3.71
N GLU A 59 14.95 -28.22 -3.04
CA GLU A 59 13.91 -29.05 -3.61
C GLU A 59 12.54 -28.37 -3.55
N PRO A 60 11.59 -28.74 -4.43
CA PRO A 60 10.23 -28.23 -4.36
C PRO A 60 9.56 -28.54 -3.02
N VAL A 61 8.88 -27.54 -2.44
CA VAL A 61 8.14 -27.66 -1.19
C VAL A 61 6.66 -27.47 -1.44
N LYS A 62 5.83 -28.40 -0.92
CA LYS A 62 4.38 -28.23 -0.90
C LYS A 62 4.00 -27.31 0.26
N VAL A 63 3.34 -26.21 -0.04
CA VAL A 63 2.86 -25.20 0.91
C VAL A 63 1.34 -25.19 0.88
N LYS A 64 0.72 -25.24 2.04
CA LYS A 64 -0.72 -25.04 2.21
C LYS A 64 -0.97 -23.64 2.74
N ALA A 65 -1.70 -22.83 2.00
CA ALA A 65 -2.26 -21.59 2.51
C ALA A 65 -3.65 -21.88 3.08
N CYS A 66 -3.91 -21.47 4.31
CA CYS A 66 -5.19 -21.74 4.96
C CYS A 66 -5.65 -20.61 5.86
N LEU A 67 -6.97 -20.41 5.88
CA LEU A 67 -7.67 -19.56 6.84
C LEU A 67 -8.06 -20.45 8.02
N ILE A 68 -7.45 -20.19 9.17
CA ILE A 68 -7.53 -21.06 10.35
C ILE A 68 -8.03 -20.28 11.56
N GLY A 69 -8.99 -20.81 12.29
CA GLY A 69 -9.48 -20.27 13.54
C GLY A 69 -8.53 -20.55 14.71
N LYS A 70 -8.78 -19.92 15.84
CA LYS A 70 -7.98 -20.06 17.05
C LYS A 70 -7.92 -21.49 17.58
N GLU A 71 -8.99 -22.25 17.44
CA GLU A 71 -9.10 -23.63 17.87
C GLU A 71 -8.55 -24.65 16.86
N GLY A 72 -7.98 -24.16 15.75
CA GLY A 72 -7.35 -24.97 14.73
C GLY A 72 -8.28 -25.45 13.60
N GLN A 73 -9.57 -25.04 13.60
CA GLN A 73 -10.46 -25.35 12.48
C GLN A 73 -10.03 -24.61 11.21
N ILE A 74 -10.03 -25.29 10.08
CA ILE A 74 -9.71 -24.70 8.77
C ILE A 74 -11.03 -24.34 8.09
N TYR A 75 -11.17 -23.05 7.78
CA TYR A 75 -12.34 -22.50 7.05
C TYR A 75 -12.19 -22.62 5.54
N ALA A 76 -10.99 -22.41 5.03
CA ALA A 76 -10.66 -22.58 3.63
C ALA A 76 -9.16 -22.83 3.47
N SER A 77 -8.76 -23.51 2.41
CA SER A 77 -7.35 -23.74 2.12
C SER A 77 -7.10 -24.04 0.66
N CYS A 78 -5.86 -23.78 0.22
CA CYS A 78 -5.32 -24.24 -1.05
C CYS A 78 -3.92 -24.84 -0.88
N GLU A 79 -3.50 -25.68 -1.80
CA GLU A 79 -2.16 -26.25 -1.85
C GLU A 79 -1.40 -25.69 -3.06
N ILE A 80 -0.16 -25.33 -2.82
CA ILE A 80 0.76 -24.75 -3.80
C ILE A 80 2.06 -25.55 -3.75
N THR A 81 2.64 -25.85 -4.90
CA THR A 81 3.99 -26.38 -4.97
C THR A 81 4.95 -25.26 -5.34
N ALA A 82 5.82 -24.90 -4.42
CA ALA A 82 6.91 -23.94 -4.67
C ALA A 82 8.02 -24.68 -5.43
N ASP A 83 7.94 -24.69 -6.75
CA ASP A 83 8.82 -25.44 -7.66
C ASP A 83 9.78 -24.55 -8.46
N ALA A 84 9.56 -23.25 -8.49
CA ALA A 84 10.39 -22.30 -9.21
C ALA A 84 11.65 -21.92 -8.43
N SER A 85 12.78 -21.81 -9.14
CA SER A 85 14.05 -21.32 -8.58
C SER A 85 14.12 -19.79 -8.51
N ASP A 86 13.32 -19.11 -9.34
CA ASP A 86 13.12 -17.66 -9.29
C ASP A 86 11.79 -17.35 -8.63
N TRP A 87 11.63 -16.08 -8.20
CA TRP A 87 10.39 -15.61 -7.64
C TRP A 87 9.21 -15.79 -8.61
N LYS A 88 8.20 -16.50 -8.16
CA LYS A 88 6.98 -16.76 -8.93
C LYS A 88 5.75 -16.42 -8.10
N LYS A 89 4.82 -15.70 -8.70
CA LYS A 89 3.53 -15.40 -8.06
C LYS A 89 2.60 -16.59 -8.19
N TYR A 90 2.02 -16.97 -7.05
CA TYR A 90 0.97 -17.98 -6.96
C TYR A 90 -0.31 -17.31 -6.48
N THR A 91 -1.44 -17.73 -7.02
CA THR A 91 -2.76 -17.21 -6.69
C THR A 91 -3.75 -18.34 -6.46
N ALA A 92 -4.69 -18.11 -5.57
CA ALA A 92 -5.81 -19.05 -5.33
C ALA A 92 -7.00 -18.30 -4.75
N ASP A 93 -8.19 -18.84 -4.95
CA ASP A 93 -9.40 -18.39 -4.29
C ASP A 93 -9.69 -19.29 -3.09
N LEU A 94 -9.99 -18.66 -1.94
CA LEU A 94 -10.35 -19.33 -0.70
C LEU A 94 -11.84 -19.01 -0.41
N GLU A 95 -12.71 -19.99 -0.57
CA GLU A 95 -14.14 -19.81 -0.40
C GLU A 95 -14.59 -20.22 1.00
N ILE A 96 -15.37 -19.38 1.66
CA ILE A 96 -15.94 -19.64 2.97
C ILE A 96 -17.34 -20.21 2.80
N ALA A 97 -17.59 -21.37 3.42
CA ALA A 97 -18.89 -22.02 3.34
C ALA A 97 -20.02 -21.12 3.86
N GLU A 98 -21.17 -21.17 3.18
CA GLU A 98 -22.37 -20.45 3.59
C GLU A 98 -22.76 -20.76 5.05
N GLY A 99 -23.22 -19.74 5.77
CA GLY A 99 -23.60 -19.88 7.17
C GLY A 99 -22.44 -20.01 8.16
N THR A 100 -21.19 -19.91 7.68
CA THR A 100 -20.00 -19.92 8.49
C THR A 100 -19.48 -18.50 8.68
N SER A 101 -19.12 -18.11 9.89
CA SER A 101 -18.48 -16.81 10.16
C SER A 101 -17.41 -16.95 11.24
N CYS A 102 -16.40 -16.10 11.19
CA CYS A 102 -15.33 -16.05 12.17
C CYS A 102 -14.76 -14.64 12.21
N THR A 103 -14.48 -14.11 13.39
CA THR A 103 -13.93 -12.75 13.55
C THR A 103 -12.46 -12.74 13.96
N ASP A 104 -11.86 -13.91 14.15
CA ASP A 104 -10.52 -14.07 14.73
C ASP A 104 -9.66 -15.12 14.01
N ALA A 105 -9.92 -15.33 12.72
CA ALA A 105 -9.12 -16.21 11.88
C ALA A 105 -7.70 -15.66 11.64
N ASN A 106 -6.81 -16.56 11.27
CA ASN A 106 -5.46 -16.25 10.83
C ASN A 106 -5.22 -16.81 9.42
N LEU A 107 -4.43 -16.13 8.62
CA LEU A 107 -3.86 -16.69 7.40
C LEU A 107 -2.56 -17.41 7.76
N ALA A 108 -2.50 -18.71 7.47
CA ALA A 108 -1.31 -19.52 7.70
C ALA A 108 -0.71 -20.05 6.40
N LEU A 109 0.61 -20.11 6.36
CA LEU A 109 1.38 -20.80 5.33
C LEU A 109 2.09 -21.98 6.00
N VAL A 110 1.73 -23.19 5.63
CA VAL A 110 2.19 -24.44 6.27
C VAL A 110 2.91 -25.29 5.24
N CYS A 111 4.18 -25.64 5.51
CA CYS A 111 4.93 -26.59 4.72
C CYS A 111 4.37 -28.00 4.93
N MET A 112 3.86 -28.61 3.88
CA MET A 112 3.29 -29.97 3.90
C MET A 112 4.36 -31.05 3.80
N THR A 113 5.56 -30.67 3.38
CA THR A 113 6.75 -31.51 3.29
C THR A 113 7.92 -30.80 3.97
N PRO A 114 8.89 -31.53 4.54
CA PRO A 114 10.13 -30.94 5.00
C PRO A 114 10.84 -30.21 3.84
N GLY A 115 11.56 -29.13 4.14
CA GLY A 115 12.29 -28.35 3.14
C GLY A 115 12.31 -26.86 3.46
N SER A 116 12.92 -26.09 2.57
CA SER A 116 13.04 -24.64 2.70
C SER A 116 12.36 -23.93 1.54
N VAL A 117 11.54 -22.93 1.85
CA VAL A 117 10.86 -22.07 0.87
C VAL A 117 11.02 -20.60 1.26
N GLU A 118 11.22 -19.77 0.28
CA GLU A 118 11.24 -18.31 0.45
C GLU A 118 9.90 -17.72 0.05
N VAL A 119 9.44 -16.76 0.84
CA VAL A 119 8.09 -16.19 0.77
C VAL A 119 8.16 -14.67 0.81
N ASP A 120 7.42 -14.02 -0.07
CA ASP A 120 7.25 -12.58 -0.08
C ASP A 120 5.84 -12.18 -0.55
N PHE A 121 5.45 -10.92 -0.32
CA PHE A 121 4.19 -10.32 -0.78
C PHE A 121 2.95 -11.18 -0.59
N VAL A 122 2.77 -11.69 0.62
CA VAL A 122 1.56 -12.43 0.99
C VAL A 122 0.37 -11.47 1.04
N SER A 123 -0.68 -11.78 0.29
CA SER A 123 -1.85 -10.93 0.11
C SER A 123 -3.14 -11.73 0.24
N LEU A 124 -4.14 -11.13 0.89
CA LEU A 124 -5.47 -11.70 1.04
C LEU A 124 -6.51 -10.56 0.98
N PHE A 125 -7.40 -10.61 -0.01
CA PHE A 125 -8.47 -9.63 -0.19
C PHE A 125 -9.80 -10.33 -0.43
N PRO A 126 -10.94 -9.80 0.10
CA PRO A 126 -12.26 -10.29 -0.27
C PRO A 126 -12.55 -9.99 -1.74
N ALA A 127 -13.36 -10.82 -2.38
CA ALA A 127 -13.82 -10.58 -3.75
C ALA A 127 -14.82 -9.40 -3.81
N HIS A 128 -15.68 -9.27 -2.79
CA HIS A 128 -16.66 -8.20 -2.70
C HIS A 128 -16.09 -6.95 -2.03
N THR A 129 -15.25 -6.24 -2.76
CA THR A 129 -14.73 -4.93 -2.35
C THR A 129 -15.64 -3.78 -2.79
N TYR A 130 -15.35 -2.56 -2.35
CA TYR A 130 -16.07 -1.37 -2.83
C TYR A 130 -15.90 -1.21 -4.34
N LYS A 131 -17.04 -1.03 -5.06
CA LYS A 131 -17.12 -1.02 -6.53
C LYS A 131 -16.54 -2.30 -7.19
N ASN A 132 -16.41 -3.40 -6.45
CA ASN A 132 -15.88 -4.69 -6.91
C ASN A 132 -14.50 -4.60 -7.58
N ARG A 133 -13.64 -3.70 -7.11
CA ARG A 133 -12.27 -3.57 -7.63
C ARG A 133 -11.36 -4.63 -7.05
N PRO A 134 -10.51 -5.27 -7.87
CA PRO A 134 -9.48 -6.18 -7.37
C PRO A 134 -8.60 -5.49 -6.32
N ASN A 135 -8.39 -6.15 -5.18
CA ASN A 135 -7.66 -5.59 -4.03
C ASN A 135 -8.17 -4.21 -3.59
N GLY A 136 -9.47 -3.98 -3.76
CA GLY A 136 -10.13 -2.72 -3.48
C GLY A 136 -10.34 -2.43 -2.00
N LEU A 137 -10.96 -1.30 -1.74
CA LEU A 137 -11.25 -0.85 -0.39
C LEU A 137 -12.41 -1.66 0.25
N ARG A 138 -12.50 -1.61 1.57
CA ARG A 138 -13.59 -2.23 2.32
C ARG A 138 -14.93 -1.64 1.91
N LYS A 139 -15.82 -2.51 1.43
CA LYS A 139 -17.12 -2.13 0.91
C LYS A 139 -17.99 -1.43 1.96
N ASP A 140 -18.10 -2.03 3.14
CA ASP A 140 -18.90 -1.52 4.25
C ASP A 140 -18.51 -0.09 4.67
N LEU A 141 -17.21 0.17 4.83
CA LEU A 141 -16.71 1.49 5.22
C LEU A 141 -16.89 2.53 4.11
N CYS A 142 -16.61 2.16 2.87
CA CYS A 142 -16.75 3.09 1.74
C CYS A 142 -18.21 3.43 1.45
N GLU A 143 -19.14 2.47 1.57
CA GLU A 143 -20.58 2.73 1.46
C GLU A 143 -21.07 3.69 2.55
N MET A 144 -20.56 3.59 3.78
CA MET A 144 -20.86 4.54 4.84
C MET A 144 -20.33 5.95 4.53
N LEU A 145 -19.11 6.06 4.00
CA LEU A 145 -18.54 7.34 3.58
C LEU A 145 -19.33 7.93 2.41
N GLU A 146 -19.71 7.12 1.42
CA GLU A 146 -20.54 7.56 0.29
C GLU A 146 -21.89 8.10 0.78
N ALA A 147 -22.55 7.41 1.72
CA ALA A 147 -23.82 7.82 2.32
C ALA A 147 -23.75 9.13 3.12
N MET A 148 -22.58 9.52 3.60
CA MET A 148 -22.36 10.81 4.26
C MET A 148 -22.32 11.99 3.29
N HIS A 149 -22.14 11.76 2.00
CA HIS A 149 -21.99 12.78 0.95
C HIS A 149 -20.96 13.88 1.30
N PRO A 150 -19.72 13.52 1.65
CA PRO A 150 -18.69 14.49 1.99
C PRO A 150 -18.41 15.39 0.78
N LYS A 151 -18.15 16.67 1.03
CA LYS A 151 -17.86 17.63 -0.04
C LYS A 151 -16.41 17.53 -0.51
N PHE A 152 -15.51 17.08 0.35
CA PHE A 152 -14.11 16.84 0.03
C PHE A 152 -13.54 15.73 0.88
N ILE A 153 -12.45 15.13 0.41
CA ILE A 153 -11.59 14.23 1.18
C ILE A 153 -10.18 14.82 1.21
N ARG A 154 -9.67 15.05 2.42
CA ARG A 154 -8.28 15.45 2.66
C ARG A 154 -7.43 14.23 2.95
N PHE A 155 -6.40 14.01 2.14
CA PHE A 155 -5.52 12.83 2.24
C PHE A 155 -4.04 13.19 2.00
N PRO A 156 -3.09 12.33 2.40
CA PRO A 156 -3.24 11.01 3.04
C PRO A 156 -3.52 11.10 4.54
N GLY A 157 -3.47 12.24 5.13
CA GLY A 157 -3.63 12.53 6.55
C GLY A 157 -2.69 13.62 7.02
N GLY A 158 -2.26 13.56 8.30
CA GLY A 158 -1.51 14.59 8.97
C GLY A 158 0.01 14.50 8.79
N CYS A 159 0.73 14.34 9.90
CA CYS A 159 2.20 14.36 9.99
C CYS A 159 2.92 13.34 9.10
N LEU A 160 2.18 12.38 8.54
CA LEU A 160 2.70 11.42 7.58
C LEU A 160 3.40 12.08 6.39
N VAL A 161 2.91 13.23 5.91
CA VAL A 161 3.44 13.88 4.70
C VAL A 161 4.86 14.42 4.85
N HIS A 162 5.31 14.71 6.07
CA HIS A 162 6.67 15.17 6.34
C HIS A 162 7.50 14.16 7.16
N ASP A 163 6.95 12.92 7.35
CA ASP A 163 7.65 11.82 8.00
C ASP A 163 8.75 11.25 7.09
N GLY A 164 9.93 10.97 7.67
CA GLY A 164 11.11 10.50 6.96
C GLY A 164 12.25 11.52 6.93
N GLN A 165 13.20 11.33 6.04
CA GLN A 165 14.34 12.25 5.89
C GLN A 165 14.06 13.30 4.82
N LEU A 166 14.37 14.57 5.13
CA LEU A 166 14.27 15.68 4.19
C LEU A 166 15.56 15.81 3.35
N ASP A 167 16.03 14.70 2.80
CA ASP A 167 17.20 14.63 1.92
C ASP A 167 16.72 14.22 0.53
N GLU A 168 17.11 14.97 -0.50
CA GLU A 168 16.77 14.65 -1.88
C GLU A 168 17.20 13.24 -2.28
N ASN A 169 18.36 12.78 -1.79
CA ASN A 169 18.89 11.45 -2.08
C ASN A 169 18.23 10.33 -1.24
N ALA A 170 17.41 10.69 -0.25
CA ALA A 170 16.72 9.75 0.63
C ALA A 170 15.19 9.85 0.49
N ARG A 171 14.68 10.32 -0.66
CA ARG A 171 13.25 10.53 -0.94
C ARG A 171 12.41 9.25 -0.80
N ASP A 172 12.99 8.08 -1.00
CA ASP A 172 12.32 6.79 -0.79
C ASP A 172 12.09 6.47 0.70
N SER A 173 12.77 7.16 1.63
CA SER A 173 12.51 7.05 3.07
C SER A 173 11.28 7.84 3.53
N MET A 174 10.78 8.75 2.69
CA MET A 174 9.64 9.61 2.99
C MET A 174 8.31 8.97 2.55
N TYR A 175 7.22 9.41 3.17
CA TYR A 175 5.90 9.21 2.58
C TYR A 175 5.73 10.19 1.41
N ARG A 176 6.25 9.79 0.27
CA ARG A 176 6.19 10.57 -0.97
C ARG A 176 5.11 10.01 -1.87
N TRP A 177 4.23 10.87 -2.43
CA TRP A 177 3.13 10.41 -3.26
C TRP A 177 3.58 9.51 -4.44
N LYS A 178 4.74 9.81 -5.04
CA LYS A 178 5.34 9.00 -6.12
C LYS A 178 5.70 7.58 -5.67
N ASN A 179 5.91 7.37 -4.38
CA ASN A 179 6.16 6.04 -3.80
C ASN A 179 4.86 5.25 -3.55
N THR A 180 3.71 5.89 -3.70
CA THR A 180 2.39 5.30 -3.41
C THR A 180 1.58 4.94 -4.66
N ILE A 181 2.18 5.02 -5.84
CA ILE A 181 1.56 4.72 -7.13
C ILE A 181 2.32 3.61 -7.87
N GLY A 182 1.71 3.05 -8.91
CA GLY A 182 2.26 1.92 -9.65
C GLY A 182 1.97 0.57 -8.99
N PRO A 183 2.63 -0.52 -9.40
CA PRO A 183 2.46 -1.85 -8.80
C PRO A 183 2.73 -1.83 -7.30
N VAL A 184 1.92 -2.53 -6.51
CA VAL A 184 2.05 -2.54 -5.04
C VAL A 184 3.40 -3.08 -4.58
N GLU A 185 3.94 -4.05 -5.31
CA GLU A 185 5.24 -4.66 -5.04
C GLU A 185 6.41 -3.66 -5.17
N GLU A 186 6.23 -2.61 -5.99
CA GLU A 186 7.22 -1.54 -6.20
C GLU A 186 7.03 -0.34 -5.26
N ARG A 187 6.02 -0.36 -4.40
CA ARG A 187 5.80 0.68 -3.39
C ARG A 187 6.61 0.35 -2.14
N PRO A 188 7.57 1.19 -1.71
CA PRO A 188 8.44 0.89 -0.58
C PRO A 188 7.65 0.88 0.73
N ALA A 189 7.43 -0.31 1.28
CA ALA A 189 6.81 -0.47 2.59
C ALA A 189 7.66 0.23 3.67
N ARG A 190 6.99 0.84 4.64
CA ARG A 190 7.68 1.61 5.66
C ARG A 190 6.99 1.52 7.02
N ARG A 191 7.76 1.78 8.08
CA ARG A 191 7.23 2.06 9.40
C ARG A 191 6.98 3.57 9.50
N ASN A 192 5.79 3.97 9.90
CA ASN A 192 5.43 5.38 10.04
C ASN A 192 5.72 5.93 11.44
N ASN A 193 5.57 7.25 11.59
CA ASN A 193 5.78 7.98 12.83
C ASN A 193 4.83 7.59 13.98
N TRP A 194 3.70 6.93 13.69
CA TRP A 194 2.81 6.37 14.71
C TRP A 194 3.13 4.94 15.11
N GLY A 195 4.18 4.35 14.54
CA GLY A 195 4.72 3.06 14.95
C GLY A 195 4.06 1.83 14.34
N TYR A 196 3.32 1.96 13.25
CA TYR A 196 2.83 0.81 12.48
C TYR A 196 3.38 0.78 11.05
N ASN A 197 3.33 -0.39 10.44
CA ASN A 197 3.85 -0.60 9.09
C ASN A 197 2.80 -0.24 8.04
N GLN A 198 3.25 0.41 6.96
CA GLN A 198 2.44 0.75 5.81
C GLN A 198 3.02 0.06 4.57
N THR A 199 2.17 -0.61 3.81
CA THR A 199 2.52 -1.21 2.51
C THR A 199 2.40 -0.22 1.36
N LEU A 200 1.83 0.96 1.62
CA LEU A 200 1.45 1.98 0.63
C LEU A 200 0.43 1.47 -0.42
N GLY A 201 -0.24 0.36 -0.13
CA GLY A 201 -1.31 -0.17 -0.99
C GLY A 201 -2.50 0.77 -1.12
N LEU A 202 -2.84 1.52 -0.07
CA LEU A 202 -3.72 2.69 -0.13
C LEU A 202 -2.85 3.93 -0.37
N GLY A 203 -2.69 4.31 -1.63
CA GLY A 203 -1.87 5.43 -2.07
C GLY A 203 -2.67 6.56 -2.69
N TYR A 204 -1.98 7.52 -3.29
CA TYR A 204 -2.65 8.71 -3.86
C TYR A 204 -3.60 8.35 -5.00
N TYR A 205 -3.28 7.36 -5.82
CA TYR A 205 -4.20 6.88 -6.86
C TYR A 205 -5.52 6.38 -6.26
N GLU A 206 -5.44 5.54 -5.24
CA GLU A 206 -6.59 4.97 -4.57
C GLU A 206 -7.41 6.04 -3.81
N TYR A 207 -6.77 7.07 -3.25
CA TYR A 207 -7.46 8.21 -2.64
C TYR A 207 -8.19 9.07 -3.67
N PHE A 208 -7.58 9.37 -4.82
CA PHE A 208 -8.26 10.07 -5.91
C PHE A 208 -9.46 9.29 -6.42
N GLN A 209 -9.29 7.98 -6.60
CA GLN A 209 -10.35 7.10 -7.05
C GLN A 209 -11.51 7.04 -6.04
N LEU A 210 -11.21 6.97 -4.74
CA LEU A 210 -12.22 7.02 -3.69
C LEU A 210 -12.96 8.36 -3.69
N ALA A 211 -12.26 9.48 -3.82
CA ALA A 211 -12.88 10.81 -3.89
C ALA A 211 -13.88 10.90 -5.05
N GLU A 212 -13.47 10.45 -6.24
CA GLU A 212 -14.35 10.40 -7.43
C GLU A 212 -15.57 9.50 -7.19
N ASP A 213 -15.36 8.29 -6.63
CA ASP A 213 -16.42 7.30 -6.40
C ASP A 213 -17.53 7.79 -5.46
N ILE A 214 -17.17 8.55 -4.43
CA ILE A 214 -18.13 9.07 -3.44
C ILE A 214 -18.60 10.50 -3.76
N GLY A 215 -18.17 11.06 -4.89
CA GLY A 215 -18.55 12.41 -5.35
C GLY A 215 -17.98 13.53 -4.49
N ALA A 216 -16.78 13.36 -3.94
CA ALA A 216 -16.09 14.34 -3.12
C ALA A 216 -14.92 14.98 -3.87
N GLU A 217 -14.64 16.27 -3.61
CA GLU A 217 -13.44 16.93 -4.11
C GLU A 217 -12.19 16.35 -3.47
N PRO A 218 -11.17 15.95 -4.24
CA PRO A 218 -9.90 15.54 -3.67
C PRO A 218 -9.12 16.74 -3.14
N LEU A 219 -8.61 16.63 -1.92
CA LEU A 219 -7.71 17.61 -1.31
C LEU A 219 -6.42 16.91 -0.85
N PRO A 220 -5.52 16.60 -1.78
CA PRO A 220 -4.23 16.02 -1.42
C PRO A 220 -3.37 17.01 -0.65
N VAL A 221 -2.57 16.50 0.29
CA VAL A 221 -1.62 17.26 1.09
C VAL A 221 -0.21 16.84 0.76
N LEU A 222 0.65 17.81 0.46
CA LEU A 222 2.08 17.60 0.22
C LEU A 222 2.92 18.39 1.25
N PRO A 223 4.14 17.91 1.57
CA PRO A 223 5.01 18.65 2.47
C PRO A 223 5.53 19.93 1.82
N ALA A 224 5.71 20.98 2.63
CA ALA A 224 6.41 22.18 2.22
C ALA A 224 7.93 22.10 2.40
N ALA A 225 8.49 20.90 2.41
CA ALA A 225 9.90 20.65 2.69
C ALA A 225 10.35 21.10 4.10
N TYR A 226 9.45 20.96 5.07
CA TYR A 226 9.67 21.29 6.47
C TYR A 226 9.06 20.22 7.37
N ASP A 227 9.83 19.76 8.36
CA ASP A 227 9.37 18.86 9.41
C ASP A 227 9.31 19.63 10.73
N PRO A 228 8.13 20.06 11.17
CA PRO A 228 7.99 20.87 12.37
C PRO A 228 8.26 20.08 13.65
N HIS A 229 8.08 18.77 13.65
CA HIS A 229 8.29 17.94 14.83
C HIS A 229 9.77 17.80 15.20
N HIS A 230 10.66 17.74 14.21
CA HIS A 230 12.10 17.65 14.42
C HIS A 230 12.84 18.95 14.06
N GLN A 231 12.11 20.02 13.77
CA GLN A 231 12.67 21.34 13.39
C GLN A 231 13.68 21.25 12.24
N ARG A 232 13.42 20.34 11.28
CA ARG A 232 14.22 20.16 10.09
C ARG A 232 13.59 20.86 8.91
N LYS A 233 14.36 21.54 8.10
CA LYS A 233 13.89 22.21 6.90
C LYS A 233 14.93 22.16 5.79
N VAL A 234 14.46 22.02 4.57
CA VAL A 234 15.28 22.11 3.37
C VAL A 234 15.64 23.57 3.13
N PRO A 235 16.89 23.92 2.73
CA PRO A 235 17.23 25.25 2.30
C PRO A 235 16.33 25.78 1.19
N LEU A 236 16.07 27.10 1.16
CA LEU A 236 15.12 27.68 0.19
C LEU A 236 15.57 27.53 -1.27
N ASP A 237 16.86 27.50 -1.52
CA ASP A 237 17.48 27.28 -2.83
C ASP A 237 17.46 25.81 -3.28
N GLU A 238 17.12 24.88 -2.38
CA GLU A 238 17.00 23.45 -2.64
C GLU A 238 15.53 22.96 -2.72
N LEU A 239 14.55 23.84 -2.76
CA LEU A 239 13.12 23.49 -2.80
C LEU A 239 12.65 22.85 -4.13
N GLY A 240 13.46 22.96 -5.20
CA GLY A 240 13.08 22.48 -6.54
C GLY A 240 12.42 21.10 -6.55
N PRO A 241 13.03 20.04 -6.03
CA PRO A 241 12.46 18.68 -6.06
C PRO A 241 11.11 18.53 -5.36
N TRP A 242 10.83 19.31 -4.31
CA TRP A 242 9.54 19.32 -3.61
C TRP A 242 8.47 20.08 -4.39
N ILE A 243 8.85 21.18 -5.04
CA ILE A 243 7.97 21.92 -5.94
C ILE A 243 7.63 21.06 -7.15
N ASP A 244 8.60 20.37 -7.73
CA ASP A 244 8.38 19.43 -8.84
C ASP A 244 7.41 18.32 -8.45
N ASP A 245 7.50 17.79 -7.23
CA ASP A 245 6.52 16.80 -6.74
C ASP A 245 5.09 17.35 -6.70
N ALA A 246 4.92 18.62 -6.37
CA ALA A 246 3.59 19.25 -6.39
C ALA A 246 3.07 19.45 -7.83
N LEU A 247 3.91 19.92 -8.73
CA LEU A 247 3.56 20.11 -10.13
C LEU A 247 3.25 18.78 -10.83
N ASP A 248 4.05 17.75 -10.54
CA ASP A 248 3.87 16.39 -11.06
C ASP A 248 2.59 15.73 -10.53
N LEU A 249 2.20 16.00 -9.27
CA LEU A 249 0.94 15.49 -8.73
C LEU A 249 -0.27 16.11 -9.44
N ILE A 250 -0.21 17.41 -9.75
CA ILE A 250 -1.27 18.07 -10.52
C ILE A 250 -1.34 17.47 -11.93
N GLU A 251 -0.19 17.22 -12.57
CA GLU A 251 -0.15 16.55 -13.88
C GLU A 251 -0.67 15.11 -13.78
N PHE A 252 -0.33 14.37 -12.71
CA PHE A 252 -0.87 13.03 -12.48
C PHE A 252 -2.39 13.04 -12.37
N ALA A 253 -2.95 14.02 -11.66
CA ALA A 253 -4.39 14.12 -11.46
C ALA A 253 -5.13 14.65 -12.70
N ASN A 254 -4.58 15.66 -13.40
CA ASN A 254 -5.28 16.44 -14.41
C ASN A 254 -4.71 16.32 -15.83
N GLY A 255 -3.45 15.85 -15.98
CA GLY A 255 -2.83 15.67 -17.29
C GLY A 255 -3.53 14.58 -18.12
N ASP A 256 -3.48 14.72 -19.43
CA ASP A 256 -3.95 13.66 -20.34
C ASP A 256 -2.90 12.54 -20.50
N GLU A 257 -3.24 11.51 -21.26
CA GLU A 257 -2.39 10.33 -21.49
C GLU A 257 -1.10 10.63 -22.26
N THR A 258 -0.94 11.84 -22.84
CA THR A 258 0.27 12.25 -23.56
C THR A 258 1.32 12.82 -22.59
N THR A 259 0.92 13.22 -21.40
CA THR A 259 1.83 13.72 -20.39
C THR A 259 2.48 12.56 -19.61
N VAL A 260 3.63 12.82 -18.99
CA VAL A 260 4.38 11.77 -18.25
C VAL A 260 3.55 11.17 -17.10
N TRP A 261 2.95 12.03 -16.30
CA TRP A 261 2.22 11.58 -15.10
C TRP A 261 0.76 11.21 -15.41
N GLY A 262 0.11 11.86 -16.36
CA GLY A 262 -1.20 11.46 -16.87
C GLY A 262 -1.17 10.07 -17.48
N LYS A 263 -0.10 9.73 -18.23
CA LYS A 263 0.13 8.37 -18.73
C LYS A 263 0.25 7.35 -17.58
N LYS A 264 1.00 7.67 -16.52
CA LYS A 264 1.11 6.77 -15.35
C LYS A 264 -0.24 6.49 -14.71
N ARG A 265 -1.10 7.51 -14.58
CA ARG A 265 -2.48 7.31 -14.11
C ARG A 265 -3.28 6.41 -15.03
N ALA A 266 -3.19 6.63 -16.34
CA ALA A 266 -3.87 5.82 -17.35
C ALA A 266 -3.40 4.36 -17.29
N ASP A 267 -2.09 4.11 -17.20
CA ASP A 267 -1.51 2.77 -17.07
C ASP A 267 -1.98 2.05 -15.79
N MET A 268 -2.37 2.78 -14.75
CA MET A 268 -3.00 2.24 -13.54
C MET A 268 -4.51 1.97 -13.69
N GLY A 269 -5.09 2.24 -14.86
CA GLY A 269 -6.48 1.93 -15.19
C GLY A 269 -7.45 3.12 -15.16
N HIS A 270 -6.96 4.36 -15.00
CA HIS A 270 -7.79 5.57 -14.99
C HIS A 270 -7.31 6.58 -16.06
N PRO A 271 -7.70 6.42 -17.33
CA PRO A 271 -7.25 7.29 -18.42
C PRO A 271 -7.76 8.73 -18.31
N LYS A 272 -8.96 8.94 -17.76
CA LYS A 272 -9.53 10.27 -17.60
C LYS A 272 -8.88 11.03 -16.44
N PRO A 273 -8.76 12.37 -16.50
CA PRO A 273 -8.40 13.20 -15.36
C PRO A 273 -9.34 13.02 -14.17
N PHE A 274 -8.80 13.12 -12.96
CA PHE A 274 -9.59 13.13 -11.71
C PHE A 274 -10.25 14.47 -11.42
N GLY A 275 -9.81 15.56 -12.07
CA GLY A 275 -10.39 16.89 -11.87
C GLY A 275 -9.95 17.53 -10.53
N LEU A 276 -8.66 17.55 -10.26
CA LEU A 276 -8.11 18.22 -9.09
C LEU A 276 -8.23 19.73 -9.19
N HIS A 277 -8.80 20.38 -8.16
CA HIS A 277 -8.94 21.84 -8.06
C HIS A 277 -8.21 22.41 -6.83
N TYR A 278 -7.93 21.60 -5.82
CA TYR A 278 -7.37 22.02 -4.54
C TYR A 278 -6.14 21.20 -4.18
N LEU A 279 -5.08 21.87 -3.76
CA LEU A 279 -3.86 21.25 -3.28
C LEU A 279 -3.42 21.92 -1.97
N ALA A 280 -3.27 21.14 -0.90
CA ALA A 280 -2.73 21.63 0.35
C ALA A 280 -1.20 21.43 0.38
N ILE A 281 -0.49 22.49 0.73
CA ILE A 281 0.96 22.47 0.95
C ILE A 281 1.22 22.59 2.45
N GLY A 282 1.86 21.60 3.02
CA GLY A 282 2.17 21.50 4.45
C GLY A 282 1.05 20.88 5.28
N ASN A 283 1.45 20.22 6.37
CA ASN A 283 0.57 19.76 7.43
C ASN A 283 1.20 20.11 8.77
N GLU A 284 0.49 20.90 9.60
CA GLU A 284 1.01 21.39 10.89
C GLU A 284 2.36 22.13 10.75
N GLU A 285 2.74 22.46 9.55
CA GLU A 285 3.90 23.25 9.22
C GLU A 285 3.54 24.73 9.41
N VAL A 286 3.83 25.26 10.59
CA VAL A 286 3.41 26.60 11.02
C VAL A 286 4.62 27.48 11.33
N GLY A 287 4.37 28.79 11.44
CA GLY A 287 5.38 29.76 11.79
C GLY A 287 6.30 30.15 10.62
N GLU A 288 7.43 30.75 10.94
CA GLU A 288 8.37 31.28 9.95
C GLU A 288 8.90 30.18 9.01
N GLY A 289 9.19 29.00 9.56
CA GLY A 289 9.67 27.84 8.78
C GLY A 289 8.74 27.48 7.63
N PHE A 290 7.44 27.64 7.76
CA PHE A 290 6.47 27.44 6.68
C PHE A 290 6.29 28.69 5.81
N THR A 291 6.08 29.86 6.43
CA THR A 291 5.73 31.08 5.69
C THR A 291 6.84 31.58 4.75
N GLU A 292 8.11 31.28 5.04
CA GLU A 292 9.23 31.63 4.17
C GLU A 292 9.27 30.78 2.87
N ARG A 293 8.72 29.56 2.87
CA ARG A 293 8.80 28.60 1.74
C ARG A 293 7.50 28.47 0.94
N TYR A 294 6.33 28.63 1.56
CA TYR A 294 5.04 28.54 0.89
C TYR A 294 4.93 29.41 -0.38
N PRO A 295 5.42 30.66 -0.42
CA PRO A 295 5.36 31.49 -1.62
C PRO A 295 6.02 30.88 -2.86
N TYR A 296 7.07 30.06 -2.70
CA TYR A 296 7.74 29.40 -3.82
C TYR A 296 6.83 28.34 -4.45
N PHE A 297 6.17 27.52 -3.63
CA PHE A 297 5.18 26.56 -4.10
C PHE A 297 3.99 27.24 -4.77
N HIS A 298 3.41 28.24 -4.10
CA HIS A 298 2.28 28.99 -4.61
C HIS A 298 2.60 29.62 -5.97
N LYS A 299 3.73 30.28 -6.10
CA LYS A 299 4.17 30.91 -7.35
C LYS A 299 4.28 29.87 -8.48
N ALA A 300 5.03 28.79 -8.26
CA ALA A 300 5.26 27.76 -9.28
C ALA A 300 3.95 27.08 -9.72
N ILE A 301 3.05 26.77 -8.78
CA ILE A 301 1.75 26.17 -9.07
C ILE A 301 0.89 27.14 -9.88
N ARG A 302 0.76 28.40 -9.47
CA ARG A 302 -0.07 29.40 -10.16
C ARG A 302 0.45 29.76 -11.55
N GLU A 303 1.76 29.71 -11.76
CA GLU A 303 2.37 29.95 -13.08
C GLU A 303 2.06 28.81 -14.08
N LYS A 304 2.10 27.54 -13.62
CA LYS A 304 1.90 26.37 -14.49
C LYS A 304 0.44 25.93 -14.56
N TYR A 305 -0.28 26.01 -13.44
CA TYR A 305 -1.66 25.56 -13.27
C TYR A 305 -2.52 26.66 -12.60
N PRO A 306 -2.93 27.69 -13.35
CA PRO A 306 -3.62 28.86 -12.78
C PRO A 306 -4.98 28.55 -12.16
N ASP A 307 -5.58 27.40 -12.49
CA ASP A 307 -6.91 27.00 -12.02
C ASP A 307 -6.87 26.18 -10.70
N ILE A 308 -5.67 25.84 -10.18
CA ILE A 308 -5.49 25.16 -8.89
C ILE A 308 -5.50 26.15 -7.74
#